data_434843b6f2890077aca65d976037e7a2
#
_entry.id   434843b6f2890077aca65d976037e7a2
#
_cell.length_a   1.000
_cell.length_b   1.000
_cell.length_c   1.000
_cell.angle_alpha   90.00
_cell.angle_beta   90.00
_cell.angle_gamma   90.00
#
_symmetry.space_group_name_H-M   'P 1'
#
loop_
_entity.id
_entity.type
_entity.pdbx_description
1 polymer ?
#
loop_
_entity_poly.entity_id
_entity_poly.type
_entity_poly.pdbx_seq_one_letter_code
_entity_poly.pdbx_strand_id
1 'polypeptide(L)'
;MQIDNIISQAVSRAVKELYGAETPAESIVPQTTRKEFEGNLTVVVFPWVKAARKAPEAVADEIGRWLVANEPAVDRYNVVKGFLNIVIKPTYFSTVLKAVADAGQEYGFTPVTESSPLVMVEYSSPNTNKPLHLGHVRNNLLGYSLAQILKACGNRVVKTNIVNDRGIHICKSMLAWQKWGQGVTPESAGKKGDHLIGDFYVLFDKKYREEVAALQAGGLTEDEAKAQAPLMAEAREMLRLWEQKDPEVRRLWEMMNSWVYDGFDQTYRRMGVDFDKIYYESQTYLEGKEKVLEGLGRGIMYRKDDGSVWADLTDAGLDHKLLLRADGTSVYMTQDIGTAKLRFEDYPIDRMIYVVGNEQNYHFQVLSLLLDRLGFKWGKDLVHFSYGMVELPEGKMKSREGTVVDADDLMDEMVSTAREVSRDLGKLDGLTPEEIDSISETVGLGALKYFLLKVDPRKNMMFNPKESIDFNGNTGPFIQYTYARMRSVMRNAAEKGFAIGDYLDVEPGDREIALIQSLTDFPAVVAEAGRSFSPALIANYAYELVKTYNQFYHDCPVLREADEARRSLRLALTETCARTVKAALSLLGINAPERM
;
A
#
# COMPACT_ATOMS: atom_id res chain seq x y z
N MET A 1 -14.09 -8.36 -20.76
CA MET A 1 -14.77 -7.17 -21.33
C MET A 1 -15.98 -6.91 -20.43
N GLN A 2 -16.02 -5.77 -19.77
CA GLN A 2 -17.14 -5.47 -18.87
C GLN A 2 -18.42 -5.30 -19.70
N ILE A 3 -19.51 -5.89 -19.21
CA ILE A 3 -20.80 -5.86 -19.88
C ILE A 3 -21.28 -4.43 -20.12
N ASP A 4 -20.95 -3.52 -19.19
CA ASP A 4 -21.28 -2.09 -19.30
C ASP A 4 -20.68 -1.46 -20.57
N ASN A 5 -19.41 -1.77 -20.88
CA ASN A 5 -18.75 -1.27 -22.09
C ASN A 5 -19.40 -1.79 -23.37
N ILE A 6 -19.86 -3.05 -23.38
CA ILE A 6 -20.57 -3.62 -24.54
C ILE A 6 -21.88 -2.88 -24.74
N ILE A 7 -22.63 -2.70 -23.68
CA ILE A 7 -23.92 -1.97 -23.73
C ILE A 7 -23.69 -0.52 -24.11
N SER A 8 -22.68 0.16 -23.57
CA SER A 8 -22.34 1.55 -23.93
C SER A 8 -22.02 1.68 -25.43
N GLN A 9 -21.21 0.76 -25.97
CA GLN A 9 -20.87 0.72 -27.39
C GLN A 9 -22.09 0.40 -28.27
N ALA A 10 -22.93 -0.55 -27.84
CA ALA A 10 -24.16 -0.89 -28.56
C ALA A 10 -25.15 0.24 -28.59
N VAL A 11 -25.36 0.94 -27.46
CA VAL A 11 -26.22 2.12 -27.38
C VAL A 11 -25.66 3.26 -28.23
N SER A 12 -24.35 3.51 -28.22
CA SER A 12 -23.72 4.51 -29.09
C SER A 12 -24.00 4.22 -30.58
N ARG A 13 -23.90 2.97 -31.00
CA ARG A 13 -24.24 2.55 -32.38
C ARG A 13 -25.74 2.74 -32.68
N ALA A 14 -26.60 2.30 -31.74
CA ALA A 14 -28.05 2.45 -31.89
C ALA A 14 -28.45 3.93 -32.08
N VAL A 15 -27.93 4.82 -31.24
CA VAL A 15 -28.21 6.26 -31.29
C VAL A 15 -27.73 6.90 -32.61
N LYS A 16 -26.56 6.48 -33.10
CA LYS A 16 -26.03 6.93 -34.38
C LYS A 16 -26.92 6.47 -35.54
N GLU A 17 -27.31 5.20 -35.56
CA GLU A 17 -28.13 4.65 -36.66
C GLU A 17 -29.57 5.17 -36.63
N LEU A 18 -30.20 5.27 -35.44
CA LEU A 18 -31.59 5.67 -35.33
C LEU A 18 -31.80 7.19 -35.48
N TYR A 19 -30.85 7.99 -34.96
CA TYR A 19 -31.03 9.44 -34.85
C TYR A 19 -29.94 10.28 -35.50
N GLY A 20 -28.91 9.67 -36.06
CA GLY A 20 -27.77 10.39 -36.63
C GLY A 20 -26.94 11.17 -35.61
N ALA A 21 -27.14 10.91 -34.32
CA ALA A 21 -26.44 11.61 -33.26
C ALA A 21 -25.19 10.86 -32.84
N GLU A 22 -24.03 11.53 -32.93
CA GLU A 22 -22.77 10.95 -32.44
C GLU A 22 -22.67 11.12 -30.92
N THR A 23 -22.57 10.01 -30.23
CA THR A 23 -22.41 9.97 -28.78
C THR A 23 -21.25 9.02 -28.44
N PRO A 24 -20.13 9.52 -27.87
CA PRO A 24 -19.02 8.65 -27.48
C PRO A 24 -19.48 7.60 -26.48
N ALA A 25 -19.07 6.35 -26.67
CA ALA A 25 -19.47 5.25 -25.78
C ALA A 25 -19.05 5.51 -24.31
N GLU A 26 -17.93 6.19 -24.10
CA GLU A 26 -17.41 6.55 -22.78
C GLU A 26 -18.32 7.52 -22.01
N SER A 27 -19.18 8.27 -22.74
CA SER A 27 -20.16 9.17 -22.11
C SER A 27 -21.46 8.47 -21.70
N ILE A 28 -21.66 7.24 -22.13
CA ILE A 28 -22.83 6.42 -21.80
C ILE A 28 -22.46 5.52 -20.63
N VAL A 29 -23.02 5.81 -19.46
CA VAL A 29 -22.73 5.08 -18.24
C VAL A 29 -23.96 4.27 -17.83
N PRO A 30 -24.05 2.98 -18.18
CA PRO A 30 -25.10 2.10 -17.68
C PRO A 30 -25.05 2.01 -16.15
N GLN A 31 -26.19 1.91 -15.51
CA GLN A 31 -26.29 1.76 -14.06
C GLN A 31 -26.93 0.40 -13.76
N THR A 32 -26.63 -0.19 -12.61
CA THR A 32 -27.34 -1.38 -12.16
C THR A 32 -28.84 -1.07 -12.02
N THR A 33 -29.68 -1.90 -12.62
CA THR A 33 -31.14 -1.74 -12.53
C THR A 33 -31.60 -1.86 -11.07
N ARG A 34 -32.53 -0.98 -10.66
CA ARG A 34 -33.11 -1.02 -9.32
C ARG A 34 -33.90 -2.31 -9.13
N LYS A 35 -33.89 -2.85 -7.91
CA LYS A 35 -34.49 -4.15 -7.55
C LYS A 35 -36.00 -4.24 -7.85
N GLU A 36 -36.69 -3.09 -7.92
CA GLU A 36 -38.12 -3.03 -8.23
C GLU A 36 -38.43 -3.22 -9.72
N PHE A 37 -37.42 -3.17 -10.57
CA PHE A 37 -37.58 -3.30 -12.02
C PHE A 37 -36.82 -4.51 -12.55
N GLU A 38 -37.37 -5.13 -13.56
CA GLU A 38 -36.68 -6.20 -14.29
C GLU A 38 -35.53 -5.61 -15.13
N GLY A 39 -34.34 -6.18 -15.04
CA GLY A 39 -33.16 -5.80 -15.81
C GLY A 39 -31.86 -5.99 -15.03
N ASN A 40 -30.76 -6.05 -15.75
CA ASN A 40 -29.41 -6.06 -15.19
C ASN A 40 -28.82 -4.65 -15.22
N LEU A 41 -29.01 -3.94 -16.34
CA LEU A 41 -28.48 -2.60 -16.57
C LEU A 41 -29.56 -1.63 -16.99
N THR A 42 -29.46 -0.40 -16.55
CA THR A 42 -30.34 0.72 -16.93
C THR A 42 -29.56 1.80 -17.65
N VAL A 43 -30.05 2.22 -18.81
CA VAL A 43 -29.54 3.34 -19.58
C VAL A 43 -30.54 4.49 -19.56
N VAL A 44 -30.06 5.70 -19.30
CA VAL A 44 -30.87 6.93 -19.26
C VAL A 44 -30.91 7.54 -20.67
N VAL A 45 -32.09 7.67 -21.27
CA VAL A 45 -32.22 8.10 -22.67
C VAL A 45 -32.46 9.59 -22.87
N PHE A 46 -32.62 10.38 -21.81
CA PHE A 46 -32.92 11.82 -21.89
C PHE A 46 -31.94 12.63 -22.75
N PRO A 47 -30.62 12.33 -22.83
CA PRO A 47 -29.70 13.05 -23.69
C PRO A 47 -30.09 13.04 -25.18
N TRP A 48 -30.77 12.00 -25.63
CA TRP A 48 -31.10 11.80 -27.07
C TRP A 48 -32.52 12.23 -27.46
N VAL A 49 -33.37 12.59 -26.50
CA VAL A 49 -34.77 13.02 -26.73
C VAL A 49 -34.86 14.17 -27.72
N LYS A 50 -33.95 15.16 -27.63
CA LYS A 50 -33.92 16.29 -28.53
C LYS A 50 -33.52 15.89 -29.95
N ALA A 51 -32.54 15.02 -30.11
CA ALA A 51 -32.08 14.51 -31.42
C ALA A 51 -33.16 13.65 -32.08
N ALA A 52 -33.79 12.78 -31.29
CA ALA A 52 -34.87 11.90 -31.77
C ALA A 52 -36.18 12.65 -32.05
N ARG A 53 -36.42 13.84 -31.47
CA ARG A 53 -37.67 14.60 -31.50
C ARG A 53 -38.90 13.75 -31.08
N LYS A 54 -38.74 12.91 -30.08
CA LYS A 54 -39.74 11.97 -29.57
C LYS A 54 -39.79 11.99 -28.05
N ALA A 55 -40.88 11.45 -27.48
CA ALA A 55 -40.97 11.27 -26.02
C ALA A 55 -39.90 10.30 -25.50
N PRO A 56 -39.42 10.47 -24.25
CA PRO A 56 -38.37 9.63 -23.68
C PRO A 56 -38.69 8.13 -23.73
N GLU A 57 -39.95 7.75 -23.51
CA GLU A 57 -40.40 6.36 -23.58
C GLU A 57 -40.26 5.78 -24.99
N ALA A 58 -40.58 6.55 -26.02
CA ALA A 58 -40.44 6.14 -27.42
C ALA A 58 -38.98 6.00 -27.81
N VAL A 59 -38.12 6.91 -27.33
CA VAL A 59 -36.66 6.81 -27.55
C VAL A 59 -36.09 5.57 -26.90
N ALA A 60 -36.47 5.28 -25.66
CA ALA A 60 -36.03 4.09 -24.93
C ALA A 60 -36.52 2.80 -25.63
N ASP A 61 -37.74 2.79 -26.10
CA ASP A 61 -38.32 1.64 -26.80
C ASP A 61 -37.62 1.36 -28.15
N GLU A 62 -37.32 2.39 -28.94
CA GLU A 62 -36.59 2.23 -30.20
C GLU A 62 -35.16 1.74 -29.99
N ILE A 63 -34.43 2.32 -29.01
CA ILE A 63 -33.08 1.86 -28.67
C ILE A 63 -33.15 0.41 -28.15
N GLY A 64 -34.13 0.10 -27.29
CA GLY A 64 -34.33 -1.27 -26.76
C GLY A 64 -34.58 -2.30 -27.85
N ARG A 65 -35.46 -2.00 -28.81
CA ARG A 65 -35.68 -2.88 -29.99
C ARG A 65 -34.43 -3.07 -30.83
N TRP A 66 -33.69 -1.99 -31.07
CA TRP A 66 -32.43 -2.07 -31.79
C TRP A 66 -31.41 -2.96 -31.07
N LEU A 67 -31.28 -2.81 -29.75
CA LEU A 67 -30.37 -3.62 -28.93
C LEU A 67 -30.73 -5.12 -29.00
N VAL A 68 -31.98 -5.49 -28.83
CA VAL A 68 -32.43 -6.91 -28.91
C VAL A 68 -32.14 -7.50 -30.30
N ALA A 69 -32.25 -6.68 -31.36
CA ALA A 69 -32.01 -7.15 -32.73
C ALA A 69 -30.53 -7.25 -33.11
N ASN A 70 -29.66 -6.40 -32.53
CA ASN A 70 -28.29 -6.20 -33.02
C ASN A 70 -27.21 -6.51 -31.99
N GLU A 71 -27.55 -6.68 -30.69
CA GLU A 71 -26.57 -7.00 -29.65
C GLU A 71 -26.82 -8.40 -29.07
N PRO A 72 -25.97 -9.39 -29.39
CA PRO A 72 -26.17 -10.79 -28.94
C PRO A 72 -26.28 -10.98 -27.43
N ALA A 73 -25.70 -10.07 -26.64
CA ALA A 73 -25.74 -10.11 -25.18
C ALA A 73 -27.14 -9.77 -24.62
N VAL A 74 -27.97 -9.06 -25.38
CA VAL A 74 -29.28 -8.56 -24.90
C VAL A 74 -30.37 -9.61 -25.17
N ASP A 75 -31.12 -9.96 -24.13
CA ASP A 75 -32.27 -10.85 -24.23
C ASP A 75 -33.55 -10.07 -24.51
N ARG A 76 -33.88 -9.14 -23.62
CA ARG A 76 -35.06 -8.31 -23.69
C ARG A 76 -34.85 -6.99 -22.93
N TYR A 77 -35.82 -6.11 -22.99
CA TYR A 77 -35.78 -4.84 -22.28
C TYR A 77 -37.16 -4.46 -21.73
N ASN A 78 -37.19 -3.53 -20.80
CA ASN A 78 -38.40 -2.82 -20.43
C ASN A 78 -38.12 -1.33 -20.26
N VAL A 79 -39.17 -0.51 -20.39
CA VAL A 79 -39.05 0.95 -20.33
C VAL A 79 -39.91 1.48 -19.18
N VAL A 80 -39.27 2.27 -18.30
CA VAL A 80 -39.95 2.93 -17.20
C VAL A 80 -39.58 4.42 -17.20
N LYS A 81 -40.52 5.29 -17.59
CA LYS A 81 -40.35 6.76 -17.57
C LYS A 81 -39.05 7.27 -18.21
N GLY A 82 -38.68 6.72 -19.39
CA GLY A 82 -37.46 7.12 -20.08
C GLY A 82 -36.17 6.46 -19.54
N PHE A 83 -36.29 5.48 -18.66
CA PHE A 83 -35.22 4.59 -18.26
C PHE A 83 -35.34 3.28 -19.05
N LEU A 84 -34.31 2.96 -19.82
CA LEU A 84 -34.23 1.72 -20.56
C LEU A 84 -33.53 0.65 -19.71
N ASN A 85 -34.31 -0.29 -19.18
CA ASN A 85 -33.80 -1.41 -18.40
C ASN A 85 -33.53 -2.60 -19.33
N ILE A 86 -32.32 -3.07 -19.36
CA ILE A 86 -31.81 -4.10 -20.28
C ILE A 86 -31.61 -5.40 -19.52
N VAL A 87 -32.20 -6.49 -20.03
CA VAL A 87 -31.99 -7.84 -19.53
C VAL A 87 -30.93 -8.52 -20.39
N ILE A 88 -29.87 -8.96 -19.77
CA ILE A 88 -28.77 -9.67 -20.41
C ILE A 88 -29.11 -11.16 -20.48
N LYS A 89 -28.79 -11.83 -21.58
CA LYS A 89 -28.96 -13.27 -21.72
C LYS A 89 -28.19 -14.03 -20.63
N PRO A 90 -28.81 -14.91 -19.85
CA PRO A 90 -28.08 -15.64 -18.82
C PRO A 90 -26.85 -16.40 -19.35
N THR A 91 -26.94 -17.05 -20.51
CA THR A 91 -25.81 -17.75 -21.15
C THR A 91 -24.64 -16.84 -21.51
N TYR A 92 -24.89 -15.53 -21.70
CA TYR A 92 -23.83 -14.56 -21.96
C TYR A 92 -22.87 -14.43 -20.75
N PHE A 93 -23.37 -14.60 -19.52
CA PHE A 93 -22.52 -14.59 -18.32
C PHE A 93 -21.55 -15.79 -18.29
N SER A 94 -21.92 -16.94 -18.84
CA SER A 94 -21.00 -18.08 -19.00
C SER A 94 -19.85 -17.76 -19.95
N THR A 95 -20.13 -17.04 -21.04
CA THR A 95 -19.10 -16.51 -21.95
C THR A 95 -18.18 -15.49 -21.27
N VAL A 96 -18.74 -14.61 -20.44
CA VAL A 96 -17.95 -13.64 -19.65
C VAL A 96 -17.04 -14.38 -18.67
N LEU A 97 -17.57 -15.35 -17.93
CA LEU A 97 -16.75 -16.16 -17.03
C LEU A 97 -15.59 -16.85 -17.77
N LYS A 98 -15.88 -17.43 -18.94
CA LYS A 98 -14.83 -18.07 -19.75
C LYS A 98 -13.74 -17.07 -20.14
N ALA A 99 -14.10 -15.88 -20.58
CA ALA A 99 -13.14 -14.83 -20.93
C ALA A 99 -12.25 -14.42 -19.74
N VAL A 100 -12.84 -14.29 -18.54
CA VAL A 100 -12.09 -14.00 -17.29
C VAL A 100 -11.19 -15.18 -16.92
N ALA A 101 -11.67 -16.42 -17.07
CA ALA A 101 -10.90 -17.61 -16.79
C ALA A 101 -9.71 -17.77 -17.75
N ASP A 102 -9.90 -17.54 -19.03
CA ASP A 102 -8.89 -17.65 -20.08
C ASP A 102 -7.79 -16.55 -19.96
N ALA A 103 -8.13 -15.37 -19.45
CA ALA A 103 -7.16 -14.29 -19.17
C ALA A 103 -6.11 -14.68 -18.10
N GLY A 104 -6.36 -15.71 -17.33
CA GLY A 104 -5.37 -16.33 -16.46
C GLY A 104 -4.93 -15.41 -15.31
N GLN A 105 -3.65 -15.47 -14.97
CA GLN A 105 -3.06 -14.71 -13.87
C GLN A 105 -2.93 -13.21 -14.17
N GLU A 106 -2.94 -12.84 -15.44
CA GLU A 106 -2.83 -11.45 -15.89
C GLU A 106 -4.18 -10.71 -15.86
N TYR A 107 -5.27 -11.41 -15.50
CA TYR A 107 -6.59 -10.79 -15.42
C TYR A 107 -6.61 -9.61 -14.45
N GLY A 108 -7.01 -8.46 -14.95
CA GLY A 108 -7.10 -7.22 -14.17
C GLY A 108 -5.81 -6.39 -14.16
N PHE A 109 -4.71 -6.88 -14.75
CA PHE A 109 -3.45 -6.19 -14.79
C PHE A 109 -3.15 -5.64 -16.18
N THR A 110 -2.53 -4.47 -16.22
CA THR A 110 -2.00 -3.88 -17.45
C THR A 110 -0.55 -4.34 -17.63
N PRO A 111 -0.18 -4.90 -18.80
CA PRO A 111 1.20 -5.33 -19.04
C PRO A 111 2.19 -4.17 -18.92
N VAL A 112 3.33 -4.44 -18.27
CA VAL A 112 4.47 -3.52 -18.21
C VAL A 112 5.32 -3.70 -19.46
N THR A 113 5.67 -2.61 -20.14
CA THR A 113 6.53 -2.59 -21.32
C THR A 113 7.74 -1.67 -21.12
N GLU A 114 8.70 -1.69 -22.03
CA GLU A 114 9.85 -0.77 -21.98
C GLU A 114 9.44 0.70 -22.06
N SER A 115 8.33 1.01 -22.74
CA SER A 115 7.77 2.36 -22.86
C SER A 115 6.86 2.76 -21.70
N SER A 116 6.60 1.86 -20.76
CA SER A 116 5.80 2.17 -19.57
C SER A 116 6.48 3.24 -18.72
N PRO A 117 5.72 4.17 -18.12
CA PRO A 117 6.27 5.19 -17.23
C PRO A 117 7.05 4.56 -16.07
N LEU A 118 8.17 5.18 -15.69
CA LEU A 118 8.96 4.78 -14.54
C LEU A 118 8.53 5.57 -13.31
N VAL A 119 8.01 4.87 -12.32
CA VAL A 119 7.59 5.44 -11.03
C VAL A 119 8.53 4.97 -9.94
N MET A 120 9.10 5.89 -9.18
CA MET A 120 9.85 5.57 -7.98
C MET A 120 8.97 5.80 -6.74
N VAL A 121 8.93 4.82 -5.84
CA VAL A 121 8.16 4.88 -4.59
C VAL A 121 9.12 4.74 -3.42
N GLU A 122 9.23 5.79 -2.61
CA GLU A 122 10.00 5.78 -1.37
C GLU A 122 9.11 5.47 -0.18
N TYR A 123 9.56 4.56 0.66
CA TYR A 123 8.93 4.26 1.95
C TYR A 123 9.94 3.73 2.96
N SER A 124 9.53 3.60 4.22
CA SER A 124 10.29 3.22 5.41
C SER A 124 11.06 4.37 6.06
N SER A 125 12.14 4.84 5.49
CA SER A 125 12.97 5.97 5.97
C SER A 125 13.36 5.88 7.46
N PRO A 126 13.97 4.76 7.92
CA PRO A 126 14.27 4.55 9.32
C PRO A 126 15.55 5.27 9.77
N ASN A 127 15.65 5.52 11.08
CA ASN A 127 16.88 5.98 11.72
C ASN A 127 17.62 4.79 12.35
N THR A 128 18.93 4.69 12.19
CA THR A 128 19.72 3.54 12.69
C THR A 128 20.05 3.57 14.18
N ASN A 129 19.33 4.37 14.97
CA ASN A 129 19.50 4.44 16.42
C ASN A 129 18.45 3.64 17.22
N LYS A 130 17.50 3.01 16.54
CA LYS A 130 16.40 2.25 17.17
C LYS A 130 15.77 1.27 16.18
N PRO A 131 15.09 0.20 16.65
CA PRO A 131 14.35 -0.71 15.80
C PRO A 131 13.15 -0.05 15.10
N LEU A 132 12.60 -0.72 14.10
CA LEU A 132 11.36 -0.31 13.46
C LEU A 132 10.18 -0.40 14.45
N HIS A 133 9.15 0.41 14.24
CA HIS A 133 7.99 0.46 15.12
C HIS A 133 6.68 0.48 14.30
N LEU A 134 5.52 0.40 14.98
CA LEU A 134 4.18 0.37 14.36
C LEU A 134 3.99 1.44 13.26
N GLY A 135 4.50 2.66 13.45
CA GLY A 135 4.46 3.70 12.42
C GLY A 135 5.22 3.31 11.15
N HIS A 136 6.40 2.67 11.30
CA HIS A 136 7.14 2.13 10.16
C HIS A 136 6.42 0.94 9.52
N VAL A 137 5.77 0.08 10.31
CA VAL A 137 4.97 -1.03 9.76
C VAL A 137 3.88 -0.48 8.83
N ARG A 138 3.10 0.51 9.27
CA ARG A 138 2.08 1.13 8.42
C ARG A 138 2.67 1.76 7.16
N ASN A 139 3.75 2.52 7.31
CA ASN A 139 4.46 3.15 6.18
C ASN A 139 4.91 2.11 5.16
N ASN A 140 5.60 1.07 5.60
CA ASN A 140 6.12 0.00 4.77
C ASN A 140 5.00 -0.73 4.01
N LEU A 141 3.92 -1.07 4.67
CA LEU A 141 2.80 -1.78 4.05
C LEU A 141 2.07 -0.91 3.02
N LEU A 142 1.85 0.38 3.32
CA LEU A 142 1.26 1.33 2.37
C LEU A 142 2.16 1.52 1.14
N GLY A 143 3.46 1.74 1.35
CA GLY A 143 4.42 1.95 0.27
C GLY A 143 4.59 0.72 -0.62
N TYR A 144 4.75 -0.45 -0.02
CA TYR A 144 4.86 -1.71 -0.75
C TYR A 144 3.59 -2.02 -1.56
N SER A 145 2.40 -1.94 -0.93
CA SER A 145 1.13 -2.19 -1.62
C SER A 145 0.92 -1.19 -2.75
N LEU A 146 1.21 0.10 -2.55
CA LEU A 146 1.13 1.10 -3.61
C LEU A 146 2.04 0.75 -4.78
N ALA A 147 3.29 0.33 -4.51
CA ALA A 147 4.22 -0.09 -5.55
C ALA A 147 3.68 -1.28 -6.37
N GLN A 148 3.10 -2.30 -5.70
CA GLN A 148 2.48 -3.45 -6.38
C GLN A 148 1.28 -3.02 -7.23
N ILE A 149 0.40 -2.16 -6.71
CA ILE A 149 -0.77 -1.65 -7.44
C ILE A 149 -0.34 -0.84 -8.67
N LEU A 150 0.64 0.06 -8.54
CA LEU A 150 1.15 0.83 -9.67
C LEU A 150 1.77 -0.06 -10.75
N LYS A 151 2.48 -1.11 -10.35
CA LYS A 151 2.99 -2.13 -11.28
C LYS A 151 1.85 -2.85 -12.00
N ALA A 152 0.81 -3.24 -11.28
CA ALA A 152 -0.39 -3.87 -11.87
C ALA A 152 -1.14 -2.92 -12.82
N CYS A 153 -1.00 -1.60 -12.65
CA CYS A 153 -1.50 -0.57 -13.57
C CYS A 153 -0.59 -0.30 -14.79
N GLY A 154 0.44 -1.12 -15.01
CA GLY A 154 1.30 -1.02 -16.19
C GLY A 154 2.49 -0.07 -16.05
N ASN A 155 2.85 0.37 -14.84
CA ASN A 155 4.04 1.17 -14.62
C ASN A 155 5.27 0.28 -14.37
N ARG A 156 6.44 0.72 -14.80
CA ARG A 156 7.71 0.26 -14.25
C ARG A 156 7.88 0.90 -12.88
N VAL A 157 8.20 0.12 -11.87
CA VAL A 157 8.28 0.62 -10.49
C VAL A 157 9.64 0.33 -9.90
N VAL A 158 10.25 1.34 -9.28
CA VAL A 158 11.45 1.23 -8.44
C VAL A 158 11.06 1.54 -7.00
N LYS A 159 11.22 0.56 -6.11
CA LYS A 159 11.00 0.71 -4.67
C LYS A 159 12.29 1.19 -4.03
N THR A 160 12.23 2.28 -3.28
CA THR A 160 13.42 2.86 -2.65
C THR A 160 13.18 3.20 -1.19
N ASN A 161 14.27 3.26 -0.45
CA ASN A 161 14.33 3.63 0.95
C ASN A 161 15.49 4.61 1.15
N ILE A 162 15.36 5.55 2.09
CA ILE A 162 16.48 6.32 2.59
C ILE A 162 16.72 5.96 4.05
N VAL A 163 17.92 5.50 4.37
CA VAL A 163 18.32 5.14 5.72
C VAL A 163 19.07 6.30 6.35
N ASN A 164 18.55 6.80 7.46
CA ASN A 164 19.16 7.88 8.23
C ASN A 164 20.21 7.30 9.19
N ASP A 165 21.43 7.13 8.67
CA ASP A 165 22.55 6.45 9.32
C ASP A 165 23.62 7.39 9.88
N ARG A 166 23.35 8.70 9.91
CA ARG A 166 24.23 9.72 10.46
C ARG A 166 23.52 10.71 11.38
N GLY A 167 24.32 11.48 12.10
CA GLY A 167 23.82 12.57 12.95
C GLY A 167 23.94 12.27 14.44
N ILE A 168 23.54 13.27 15.24
CA ILE A 168 23.75 13.26 16.69
C ILE A 168 23.10 12.05 17.39
N HIS A 169 21.95 11.57 16.90
CA HIS A 169 21.25 10.44 17.50
C HIS A 169 22.02 9.13 17.34
N ILE A 170 22.70 8.95 16.20
CA ILE A 170 23.56 7.80 15.96
C ILE A 170 24.79 7.86 16.87
N CYS A 171 25.42 9.05 16.97
CA CYS A 171 26.56 9.26 17.86
C CYS A 171 26.22 9.01 19.34
N LYS A 172 24.99 9.27 19.79
CA LYS A 172 24.55 8.93 21.15
C LYS A 172 24.62 7.43 21.42
N SER A 173 24.09 6.60 20.51
CA SER A 173 24.19 5.13 20.64
C SER A 173 25.63 4.64 20.61
N MET A 174 26.44 5.20 19.69
CA MET A 174 27.85 4.85 19.57
C MET A 174 28.63 5.17 20.84
N LEU A 175 28.44 6.37 21.40
CA LEU A 175 29.10 6.79 22.64
C LEU A 175 28.66 5.94 23.82
N ALA A 176 27.38 5.61 23.95
CA ALA A 176 26.89 4.73 25.00
C ALA A 176 27.49 3.33 24.91
N TRP A 177 27.58 2.75 23.70
CA TRP A 177 28.24 1.46 23.50
C TRP A 177 29.72 1.51 23.87
N GLN A 178 30.42 2.57 23.44
CA GLN A 178 31.85 2.75 23.75
C GLN A 178 32.13 2.85 25.27
N LYS A 179 31.26 3.59 26.00
CA LYS A 179 31.44 3.79 27.45
C LYS A 179 30.98 2.61 28.30
N TRP A 180 29.92 1.94 27.93
CA TRP A 180 29.26 0.95 28.79
C TRP A 180 29.02 -0.42 28.13
N GLY A 181 29.30 -0.57 26.84
CA GLY A 181 29.02 -1.79 26.09
C GLY A 181 30.04 -2.91 26.31
N GLN A 182 31.25 -2.59 26.83
CA GLN A 182 32.29 -3.58 27.11
C GLN A 182 32.57 -4.56 25.93
N GLY A 183 32.41 -4.09 24.69
CA GLY A 183 32.62 -4.87 23.49
C GLY A 183 31.50 -5.85 23.12
N VAL A 184 30.30 -5.73 23.72
CA VAL A 184 29.14 -6.57 23.39
C VAL A 184 28.75 -6.44 21.93
N THR A 185 28.45 -7.59 21.29
CA THR A 185 27.97 -7.69 19.92
C THR A 185 26.57 -8.30 19.89
N PRO A 186 25.82 -8.22 18.78
CA PRO A 186 24.53 -8.90 18.65
C PRO A 186 24.62 -10.39 18.99
N GLU A 187 25.64 -11.09 18.51
CA GLU A 187 25.84 -12.51 18.77
C GLU A 187 26.09 -12.78 20.26
N SER A 188 26.98 -12.00 20.90
CA SER A 188 27.30 -12.20 22.33
C SER A 188 26.15 -11.85 23.25
N ALA A 189 25.27 -10.91 22.83
CA ALA A 189 24.05 -10.54 23.54
C ALA A 189 22.85 -11.47 23.25
N GLY A 190 22.94 -12.32 22.21
CA GLY A 190 21.81 -13.09 21.71
C GLY A 190 20.66 -12.20 21.28
N LYS A 191 20.96 -11.03 20.71
CA LYS A 191 19.97 -9.97 20.43
C LYS A 191 20.17 -9.44 19.01
N LYS A 192 19.07 -9.11 18.33
CA LYS A 192 19.08 -8.47 17.01
C LYS A 192 19.80 -7.12 17.06
N GLY A 193 20.55 -6.78 16.00
CA GLY A 193 21.43 -5.62 16.01
C GLY A 193 20.77 -4.28 16.25
N ASP A 194 19.63 -4.02 15.59
CA ASP A 194 18.87 -2.79 15.77
C ASP A 194 18.25 -2.66 17.18
N HIS A 195 17.85 -3.78 17.81
CA HIS A 195 17.41 -3.82 19.19
C HIS A 195 18.56 -3.54 20.17
N LEU A 196 19.76 -4.13 19.92
CA LEU A 196 20.93 -3.87 20.74
C LEU A 196 21.32 -2.38 20.70
N ILE A 197 21.34 -1.79 19.50
CA ILE A 197 21.65 -0.36 19.34
C ILE A 197 20.57 0.51 19.98
N GLY A 198 19.30 0.13 19.88
CA GLY A 198 18.19 0.77 20.57
C GLY A 198 18.37 0.81 22.08
N ASP A 199 18.84 -0.28 22.70
CA ASP A 199 19.14 -0.31 24.14
C ASP A 199 20.22 0.72 24.51
N PHE A 200 21.27 0.87 23.71
CA PHE A 200 22.32 1.88 23.95
C PHE A 200 21.81 3.30 23.72
N TYR A 201 20.88 3.50 22.79
CA TYR A 201 20.23 4.81 22.65
C TYR A 201 19.44 5.20 23.89
N VAL A 202 18.68 4.26 24.44
CA VAL A 202 17.93 4.43 25.69
C VAL A 202 18.87 4.63 26.89
N LEU A 203 19.94 3.85 26.95
CA LEU A 203 20.96 3.99 28.01
C LEU A 203 21.61 5.37 27.98
N PHE A 204 21.93 5.90 26.79
CA PHE A 204 22.44 7.26 26.65
C PHE A 204 21.45 8.28 27.24
N ASP A 205 20.18 8.20 26.86
CA ASP A 205 19.17 9.16 27.32
C ASP A 205 19.01 9.12 28.85
N LYS A 206 19.02 7.93 29.44
CA LYS A 206 18.99 7.74 30.89
C LYS A 206 20.19 8.40 31.55
N LYS A 207 21.40 8.14 31.07
CA LYS A 207 22.64 8.71 31.64
C LYS A 207 22.71 10.23 31.46
N TYR A 208 22.27 10.71 30.32
CA TYR A 208 22.17 12.14 30.06
C TYR A 208 21.19 12.85 31.00
N ARG A 209 20.04 12.26 31.29
CA ARG A 209 19.09 12.79 32.29
C ARG A 209 19.68 12.79 33.70
N GLU A 210 20.42 11.77 34.07
CA GLU A 210 21.15 11.70 35.35
C GLU A 210 22.15 12.86 35.49
N GLU A 211 22.93 13.17 34.43
CA GLU A 211 23.86 14.30 34.40
C GLU A 211 23.14 15.66 34.52
N VAL A 212 22.09 15.86 33.73
CA VAL A 212 21.28 17.08 33.77
C VAL A 212 20.70 17.31 35.17
N ALA A 213 20.13 16.27 35.78
CA ALA A 213 19.59 16.37 37.15
C ALA A 213 20.67 16.74 38.19
N ALA A 214 21.88 16.18 38.08
CA ALA A 214 23.00 16.49 38.97
C ALA A 214 23.46 17.94 38.81
N LEU A 215 23.52 18.45 37.58
CA LEU A 215 23.86 19.86 37.30
C LEU A 215 22.78 20.83 37.80
N GLN A 216 21.50 20.47 37.68
CA GLN A 216 20.41 21.28 38.25
C GLN A 216 20.47 21.31 39.80
N ALA A 217 20.77 20.15 40.43
CA ALA A 217 20.99 20.10 41.89
C ALA A 217 22.18 20.95 42.33
N GLY A 218 23.15 21.18 41.44
CA GLY A 218 24.27 22.12 41.61
C GLY A 218 23.93 23.60 41.40
N GLY A 219 22.66 23.93 41.06
CA GLY A 219 22.16 25.29 40.96
C GLY A 219 22.02 25.86 39.54
N LEU A 220 22.22 25.04 38.49
CA LEU A 220 21.98 25.44 37.11
C LEU A 220 20.49 25.37 36.77
N THR A 221 20.05 26.25 35.87
CA THR A 221 18.74 26.11 35.21
C THR A 221 18.70 24.85 34.31
N GLU A 222 17.54 24.41 33.91
CA GLU A 222 17.38 23.24 33.04
C GLU A 222 18.11 23.42 31.69
N ASP A 223 18.01 24.61 31.10
CA ASP A 223 18.64 24.92 29.82
C ASP A 223 20.17 25.00 29.93
N GLU A 224 20.68 25.59 31.01
CA GLU A 224 22.12 25.60 31.31
C GLU A 224 22.66 24.20 31.58
N ALA A 225 21.95 23.40 32.35
CA ALA A 225 22.31 22.00 32.64
C ALA A 225 22.35 21.16 31.35
N LYS A 226 21.35 21.28 30.48
CA LYS A 226 21.32 20.62 29.17
C LYS A 226 22.46 21.07 28.25
N ALA A 227 22.80 22.36 28.27
CA ALA A 227 23.89 22.91 27.45
C ALA A 227 25.28 22.44 27.93
N GLN A 228 25.45 22.26 29.23
CA GLN A 228 26.73 21.95 29.88
C GLN A 228 26.94 20.46 30.18
N ALA A 229 25.93 19.60 29.94
CA ALA A 229 26.04 18.17 30.20
C ALA A 229 27.17 17.51 29.38
N PRO A 230 28.19 16.91 30.02
CA PRO A 230 29.39 16.39 29.37
C PRO A 230 29.05 15.36 28.30
N LEU A 231 28.12 14.46 28.55
CA LEU A 231 27.74 13.38 27.65
C LEU A 231 27.24 13.92 26.28
N MET A 232 26.47 15.00 26.30
CA MET A 232 26.02 15.65 25.07
C MET A 232 27.14 16.34 24.32
N ALA A 233 28.11 16.96 25.06
CA ALA A 233 29.30 17.56 24.45
C ALA A 233 30.17 16.50 23.76
N GLU A 234 30.39 15.34 24.40
CA GLU A 234 31.12 14.22 23.81
C GLU A 234 30.41 13.66 22.57
N ALA A 235 29.09 13.54 22.59
CA ALA A 235 28.32 13.08 21.42
C ALA A 235 28.44 14.06 20.24
N ARG A 236 28.45 15.38 20.50
CA ARG A 236 28.69 16.41 19.47
C ARG A 236 30.10 16.33 18.92
N GLU A 237 31.10 16.13 19.79
CA GLU A 237 32.48 15.94 19.36
C GLU A 237 32.64 14.68 18.50
N MET A 238 31.99 13.57 18.86
CA MET A 238 31.99 12.36 18.05
C MET A 238 31.38 12.61 16.65
N LEU A 239 30.30 13.40 16.55
CA LEU A 239 29.74 13.79 15.25
C LEU A 239 30.72 14.63 14.44
N ARG A 240 31.40 15.59 15.07
CA ARG A 240 32.41 16.43 14.42
C ARG A 240 33.59 15.58 13.88
N LEU A 241 34.07 14.63 14.67
CA LEU A 241 35.12 13.68 14.25
C LEU A 241 34.63 12.77 13.10
N TRP A 242 33.38 12.32 13.15
CA TRP A 242 32.77 11.56 12.04
C TRP A 242 32.77 12.37 10.74
N GLU A 243 32.38 13.66 10.79
CA GLU A 243 32.41 14.58 9.62
C GLU A 243 33.83 14.85 9.12
N GLN A 244 34.80 14.88 10.01
CA GLN A 244 36.24 14.98 9.68
C GLN A 244 36.85 13.67 9.18
N LYS A 245 36.07 12.60 9.06
CA LYS A 245 36.49 11.27 8.61
C LYS A 245 37.52 10.64 9.54
N ASP A 246 37.44 10.87 10.86
CA ASP A 246 38.29 10.21 11.84
C ASP A 246 38.19 8.68 11.71
N PRO A 247 39.29 7.94 11.55
CA PRO A 247 39.28 6.52 11.22
C PRO A 247 38.67 5.65 12.32
N GLU A 248 38.86 6.00 13.58
CA GLU A 248 38.32 5.21 14.71
C GLU A 248 36.82 5.39 14.84
N VAL A 249 36.35 6.64 14.75
CA VAL A 249 34.92 6.96 14.81
C VAL A 249 34.19 6.35 13.61
N ARG A 250 34.80 6.40 12.41
CA ARG A 250 34.22 5.80 11.19
C ARG A 250 34.12 4.29 11.32
N ARG A 251 35.15 3.61 11.80
CA ARG A 251 35.12 2.16 12.00
C ARG A 251 34.04 1.73 13.00
N LEU A 252 33.91 2.48 14.11
CA LEU A 252 32.84 2.22 15.09
C LEU A 252 31.45 2.41 14.46
N TRP A 253 31.27 3.50 13.72
CA TRP A 253 30.05 3.82 13.01
C TRP A 253 29.69 2.74 11.98
N GLU A 254 30.64 2.29 11.14
CA GLU A 254 30.44 1.21 10.15
C GLU A 254 30.04 -0.09 10.82
N MET A 255 30.73 -0.48 11.87
CA MET A 255 30.43 -1.69 12.62
C MET A 255 29.01 -1.67 13.20
N MET A 256 28.66 -0.61 13.92
CA MET A 256 27.35 -0.53 14.59
C MET A 256 26.19 -0.39 13.60
N ASN A 257 26.35 0.39 12.52
CA ASN A 257 25.33 0.48 11.49
C ASN A 257 25.15 -0.82 10.71
N SER A 258 26.21 -1.62 10.48
CA SER A 258 26.06 -2.94 9.85
C SER A 258 25.13 -3.84 10.65
N TRP A 259 25.21 -3.83 11.98
CA TRP A 259 24.31 -4.58 12.85
C TRP A 259 22.84 -4.12 12.71
N VAL A 260 22.64 -2.81 12.59
CA VAL A 260 21.28 -2.25 12.41
C VAL A 260 20.71 -2.59 11.03
N TYR A 261 21.52 -2.51 9.97
CA TYR A 261 21.10 -2.87 8.62
C TYR A 261 20.67 -4.33 8.54
N ASP A 262 21.45 -5.24 9.13
CA ASP A 262 21.10 -6.66 9.22
C ASP A 262 19.80 -6.86 10.01
N GLY A 263 19.61 -6.10 11.10
CA GLY A 263 18.39 -6.12 11.87
C GLY A 263 17.16 -5.64 11.08
N PHE A 264 17.27 -4.53 10.39
CA PHE A 264 16.19 -4.02 9.53
C PHE A 264 15.84 -4.98 8.41
N ASP A 265 16.83 -5.59 7.77
CA ASP A 265 16.62 -6.55 6.70
C ASP A 265 15.86 -7.80 7.18
N GLN A 266 16.12 -8.29 8.39
CA GLN A 266 15.34 -9.36 9.01
C GLN A 266 13.87 -8.96 9.18
N THR A 267 13.59 -7.75 9.69
CA THR A 267 12.22 -7.24 9.87
C THR A 267 11.52 -7.07 8.51
N TYR A 268 12.20 -6.51 7.51
CA TYR A 268 11.62 -6.34 6.17
C TYR A 268 11.29 -7.68 5.50
N ARG A 269 12.20 -8.66 5.56
CA ARG A 269 11.94 -10.00 5.03
C ARG A 269 10.74 -10.65 5.69
N ARG A 270 10.66 -10.59 7.03
CA ARG A 270 9.52 -11.13 7.78
C ARG A 270 8.22 -10.43 7.41
N MET A 271 8.24 -9.11 7.30
CA MET A 271 7.10 -8.31 6.87
C MET A 271 6.73 -8.56 5.39
N GLY A 272 7.64 -9.13 4.59
CA GLY A 272 7.45 -9.36 3.15
C GLY A 272 7.46 -8.05 2.36
N VAL A 273 8.32 -7.10 2.74
CA VAL A 273 8.60 -5.87 2.00
C VAL A 273 10.07 -5.85 1.59
N ASP A 274 10.39 -5.21 0.47
CA ASP A 274 11.72 -5.15 -0.10
C ASP A 274 11.97 -3.82 -0.82
N PHE A 275 13.20 -3.58 -1.23
CA PHE A 275 13.63 -2.38 -1.94
C PHE A 275 14.54 -2.74 -3.11
N ASP A 276 14.38 -2.05 -4.22
CA ASP A 276 15.26 -2.21 -5.39
C ASP A 276 16.53 -1.37 -5.24
N LYS A 277 16.46 -0.24 -4.50
CA LYS A 277 17.57 0.64 -4.20
C LYS A 277 17.44 1.23 -2.80
N ILE A 278 18.52 1.20 -2.04
CA ILE A 278 18.62 1.87 -0.74
C ILE A 278 19.61 3.04 -0.85
N TYR A 279 19.18 4.22 -0.40
CA TYR A 279 20.03 5.39 -0.23
C TYR A 279 20.39 5.55 1.25
N TYR A 280 21.58 6.08 1.51
CA TYR A 280 22.07 6.31 2.86
C TYR A 280 22.35 7.80 3.05
N GLU A 281 21.84 8.39 4.12
CA GLU A 281 22.04 9.82 4.40
C GLU A 281 23.53 10.17 4.49
N SER A 282 24.37 9.26 5.02
CA SER A 282 25.82 9.41 5.07
C SER A 282 26.48 9.61 3.70
N GLN A 283 25.81 9.23 2.62
CA GLN A 283 26.30 9.38 1.24
C GLN A 283 25.66 10.58 0.52
N THR A 284 24.40 10.89 0.83
CA THR A 284 23.61 11.87 0.07
C THR A 284 23.69 13.30 0.61
N TYR A 285 24.12 13.50 1.87
CA TYR A 285 24.02 14.79 2.56
C TYR A 285 24.88 15.92 1.95
N LEU A 286 25.98 15.58 1.27
CA LEU A 286 26.87 16.55 0.63
C LEU A 286 26.29 17.15 -0.66
N GLU A 287 25.54 16.35 -1.41
CA GLU A 287 24.96 16.72 -2.72
C GLU A 287 23.98 17.91 -2.61
N GLY A 288 23.20 17.95 -1.55
CA GLY A 288 22.26 19.04 -1.31
C GLY A 288 22.94 20.38 -0.99
N LYS A 289 24.08 20.35 -0.27
CA LYS A 289 24.82 21.54 0.06
C LYS A 289 25.36 22.22 -1.21
N GLU A 290 25.88 21.45 -2.15
CA GLU A 290 26.39 21.97 -3.43
C GLU A 290 25.28 22.69 -4.20
N LYS A 291 24.10 22.07 -4.28
CA LYS A 291 22.93 22.66 -4.97
C LYS A 291 22.41 23.93 -4.31
N VAL A 292 22.44 24.00 -2.98
CA VAL A 292 22.06 25.22 -2.25
C VAL A 292 23.06 26.35 -2.52
N LEU A 293 24.36 26.06 -2.57
CA LEU A 293 25.40 27.05 -2.89
C LEU A 293 25.30 27.51 -4.37
N GLU A 294 24.97 26.63 -5.30
CA GLU A 294 24.65 26.98 -6.69
C GLU A 294 23.45 27.94 -6.73
N GLY A 295 22.36 27.62 -6.02
CA GLY A 295 21.17 28.46 -5.90
C GLY A 295 21.46 29.81 -5.28
N LEU A 296 22.37 29.88 -4.31
CA LEU A 296 22.83 31.16 -3.73
C LEU A 296 23.58 32.01 -4.79
N GLY A 297 24.46 31.40 -5.56
CA GLY A 297 25.17 32.08 -6.67
C GLY A 297 24.25 32.59 -7.77
N ARG A 298 23.11 31.96 -7.98
CA ARG A 298 22.06 32.33 -8.96
C ARG A 298 21.05 33.33 -8.40
N GLY A 299 21.15 33.72 -7.12
CA GLY A 299 20.20 34.66 -6.46
C GLY A 299 18.84 34.05 -6.13
N ILE A 300 18.71 32.72 -6.16
CA ILE A 300 17.49 31.96 -5.76
C ILE A 300 17.41 31.90 -4.23
N MET A 301 18.55 31.83 -3.57
CA MET A 301 18.73 31.87 -2.11
C MET A 301 19.48 33.13 -1.71
N TYR A 302 19.44 33.49 -0.44
CA TYR A 302 20.15 34.63 0.12
C TYR A 302 20.87 34.23 1.40
N ARG A 303 21.92 35.01 1.73
CA ARG A 303 22.71 34.85 2.95
C ARG A 303 22.33 35.91 3.96
N LYS A 304 22.11 35.51 5.21
CA LYS A 304 21.96 36.44 6.34
C LYS A 304 23.32 36.88 6.91
N ASP A 305 23.29 37.94 7.74
CA ASP A 305 24.50 38.49 8.36
C ASP A 305 25.25 37.48 9.24
N ASP A 306 24.54 36.51 9.82
CA ASP A 306 25.13 35.43 10.61
C ASP A 306 25.81 34.34 9.74
N GLY A 307 25.78 34.46 8.41
CA GLY A 307 26.35 33.52 7.46
C GLY A 307 25.40 32.39 7.03
N SER A 308 24.24 32.24 7.63
CA SER A 308 23.24 31.22 7.26
C SER A 308 22.63 31.50 5.88
N VAL A 309 22.24 30.40 5.17
CA VAL A 309 21.63 30.47 3.82
C VAL A 309 20.15 30.12 3.90
N TRP A 310 19.33 30.98 3.30
CA TRP A 310 17.87 30.89 3.34
C TRP A 310 17.25 31.00 1.94
N ALA A 311 16.06 30.44 1.77
CA ALA A 311 15.19 30.70 0.62
C ALA A 311 13.99 31.56 1.08
N ASP A 312 13.65 32.58 0.28
CA ASP A 312 12.39 33.32 0.44
C ASP A 312 11.31 32.66 -0.39
N LEU A 313 10.25 32.17 0.25
CA LEU A 313 9.12 31.48 -0.39
C LEU A 313 7.80 32.23 -0.17
N THR A 314 7.85 33.48 0.25
CA THR A 314 6.68 34.30 0.62
C THR A 314 5.78 34.61 -0.56
N ASP A 315 6.31 34.71 -1.78
CA ASP A 315 5.58 34.89 -3.02
C ASP A 315 4.67 33.67 -3.36
N ALA A 316 5.02 32.49 -2.81
CA ALA A 316 4.20 31.26 -2.91
C ALA A 316 3.33 31.04 -1.66
N GLY A 317 3.25 32.02 -0.73
CA GLY A 317 2.47 31.91 0.50
C GLY A 317 3.11 31.01 1.56
N LEU A 318 4.41 30.74 1.46
CA LEU A 318 5.19 29.96 2.43
C LEU A 318 6.17 30.87 3.19
N ASP A 319 6.79 30.34 4.24
CA ASP A 319 7.76 31.11 5.04
C ASP A 319 9.16 31.12 4.43
N HIS A 320 10.04 31.98 4.97
CA HIS A 320 11.48 31.85 4.73
C HIS A 320 12.01 30.53 5.27
N LYS A 321 12.79 29.79 4.45
CA LYS A 321 13.31 28.48 4.82
C LYS A 321 14.82 28.47 4.96
N LEU A 322 15.30 28.07 6.15
CA LEU A 322 16.71 27.82 6.40
C LEU A 322 17.16 26.59 5.59
N LEU A 323 18.29 26.71 4.90
CA LEU A 323 18.92 25.64 4.12
C LEU A 323 20.32 25.28 4.64
N LEU A 324 21.15 26.29 4.99
CA LEU A 324 22.44 26.07 5.66
C LEU A 324 22.51 26.91 6.92
N ARG A 325 22.98 26.30 8.01
CA ARG A 325 23.24 27.04 9.25
C ARG A 325 24.43 27.98 9.11
N ALA A 326 24.64 28.83 10.09
CA ALA A 326 25.75 29.80 10.12
C ALA A 326 27.13 29.14 10.00
N ASP A 327 27.29 27.96 10.56
CA ASP A 327 28.49 27.11 10.44
C ASP A 327 28.63 26.38 9.10
N GLY A 328 27.70 26.58 8.18
CA GLY A 328 27.65 25.95 6.88
C GLY A 328 27.15 24.48 6.87
N THR A 329 26.60 23.99 7.99
CA THR A 329 26.03 22.66 8.05
C THR A 329 24.63 22.60 7.42
N SER A 330 24.30 21.47 6.79
CA SER A 330 23.02 21.22 6.15
C SER A 330 21.90 20.97 7.16
N VAL A 331 20.66 21.36 6.79
CA VAL A 331 19.43 20.94 7.47
C VAL A 331 18.73 19.83 6.66
N TYR A 332 17.69 19.22 7.21
CA TYR A 332 16.93 18.14 6.53
C TYR A 332 16.49 18.51 5.11
N MET A 333 15.96 19.72 4.91
CA MET A 333 15.55 20.18 3.59
C MET A 333 16.68 20.13 2.54
N THR A 334 17.90 20.49 2.95
CA THR A 334 19.08 20.45 2.08
C THR A 334 19.45 19.01 1.72
N GLN A 335 19.33 18.09 2.67
CA GLN A 335 19.60 16.68 2.46
C GLN A 335 18.60 16.07 1.48
N ASP A 336 17.32 16.43 1.59
CA ASP A 336 16.27 15.96 0.69
C ASP A 336 16.46 16.48 -0.75
N ILE A 337 16.93 17.71 -0.92
CA ILE A 337 17.30 18.25 -2.24
C ILE A 337 18.42 17.39 -2.86
N GLY A 338 19.43 17.04 -2.10
CA GLY A 338 20.54 16.19 -2.57
C GLY A 338 20.09 14.79 -2.93
N THR A 339 19.29 14.18 -2.08
CA THR A 339 18.76 12.83 -2.31
C THR A 339 17.84 12.80 -3.54
N ALA A 340 16.97 13.80 -3.71
CA ALA A 340 16.12 13.91 -4.91
C ALA A 340 16.96 14.04 -6.18
N LYS A 341 18.00 14.89 -6.18
CA LYS A 341 18.93 15.03 -7.32
C LYS A 341 19.51 13.67 -7.71
N LEU A 342 20.12 12.93 -6.76
CA LEU A 342 20.75 11.63 -7.03
C LEU A 342 19.77 10.61 -7.59
N ARG A 343 18.53 10.57 -7.13
CA ARG A 343 17.50 9.65 -7.63
C ARG A 343 17.20 9.86 -9.09
N PHE A 344 17.05 11.12 -9.52
CA PHE A 344 16.80 11.46 -10.91
C PHE A 344 18.05 11.34 -11.80
N GLU A 345 19.26 11.32 -11.22
CA GLU A 345 20.50 10.97 -11.92
C GLU A 345 20.63 9.44 -12.10
N ASP A 346 20.28 8.66 -11.08
CA ASP A 346 20.36 7.18 -11.12
C ASP A 346 19.29 6.57 -12.04
N TYR A 347 18.10 7.18 -12.13
CA TYR A 347 16.96 6.62 -12.87
C TYR A 347 16.24 7.70 -13.68
N PRO A 348 15.79 7.40 -14.92
CA PRO A 348 14.96 8.29 -15.72
C PRO A 348 13.50 8.27 -15.19
N ILE A 349 13.28 8.87 -14.03
CA ILE A 349 12.01 8.84 -13.31
C ILE A 349 10.99 9.77 -13.99
N ASP A 350 9.80 9.23 -14.31
CA ASP A 350 8.66 10.03 -14.77
C ASP A 350 7.85 10.58 -13.59
N ARG A 351 7.80 9.86 -12.47
CA ARG A 351 7.09 10.28 -11.25
C ARG A 351 7.78 9.77 -9.99
N MET A 352 8.02 10.67 -9.05
CA MET A 352 8.53 10.34 -7.71
C MET A 352 7.42 10.43 -6.67
N ILE A 353 7.21 9.35 -5.89
CA ILE A 353 6.21 9.28 -4.83
C ILE A 353 6.92 9.06 -3.49
N TYR A 354 6.67 9.96 -2.54
CA TYR A 354 7.12 9.87 -1.16
C TYR A 354 5.99 9.42 -0.26
N VAL A 355 6.10 8.25 0.34
CA VAL A 355 5.12 7.71 1.30
C VAL A 355 5.50 8.16 2.70
N VAL A 356 4.91 9.28 3.15
CA VAL A 356 5.28 9.92 4.42
C VAL A 356 4.03 10.42 5.14
N GLY A 357 4.05 10.43 6.47
CA GLY A 357 2.93 10.87 7.29
C GLY A 357 2.50 12.32 7.02
N ASN A 358 1.25 12.62 7.29
CA ASN A 358 0.62 13.93 7.02
C ASN A 358 1.24 15.09 7.80
N GLU A 359 2.02 14.80 8.84
CA GLU A 359 2.78 15.81 9.60
C GLU A 359 3.84 16.53 8.73
N GLN A 360 4.26 15.91 7.61
CA GLN A 360 5.27 16.43 6.70
C GLN A 360 4.69 17.16 5.46
N ASN A 361 3.38 17.42 5.42
CA ASN A 361 2.75 18.09 4.27
C ASN A 361 3.44 19.40 3.88
N TYR A 362 3.70 20.25 4.87
CA TYR A 362 4.40 21.51 4.66
C TYR A 362 5.82 21.32 4.12
N HIS A 363 6.55 20.34 4.64
CA HIS A 363 7.91 20.02 4.23
C HIS A 363 7.97 19.67 2.73
N PHE A 364 7.06 18.82 2.24
CA PHE A 364 7.03 18.42 0.83
C PHE A 364 6.56 19.54 -0.11
N GLN A 365 5.68 20.44 0.33
CA GLN A 365 5.36 21.66 -0.42
C GLN A 365 6.60 22.53 -0.63
N VAL A 366 7.37 22.74 0.44
CA VAL A 366 8.62 23.50 0.39
C VAL A 366 9.65 22.81 -0.50
N LEU A 367 9.83 21.49 -0.37
CA LEU A 367 10.78 20.71 -1.17
C LEU A 367 10.46 20.83 -2.67
N SER A 368 9.22 20.60 -3.07
CA SER A 368 8.77 20.69 -4.47
C SER A 368 9.05 22.07 -5.06
N LEU A 369 8.71 23.14 -4.31
CA LEU A 369 8.94 24.51 -4.75
C LEU A 369 10.45 24.84 -4.89
N LEU A 370 11.27 24.40 -3.94
CA LEU A 370 12.72 24.62 -3.99
C LEU A 370 13.37 23.90 -5.17
N LEU A 371 12.96 22.67 -5.44
CA LEU A 371 13.45 21.90 -6.58
C LEU A 371 13.09 22.56 -7.92
N ASP A 372 11.86 23.07 -8.05
CA ASP A 372 11.42 23.81 -9.23
C ASP A 372 12.25 25.10 -9.42
N ARG A 373 12.47 25.89 -8.36
CA ARG A 373 13.29 27.12 -8.40
C ARG A 373 14.76 26.84 -8.73
N LEU A 374 15.28 25.71 -8.26
CA LEU A 374 16.64 25.28 -8.61
C LEU A 374 16.77 24.83 -10.06
N GLY A 375 15.64 24.73 -10.78
CA GLY A 375 15.58 24.42 -12.22
C GLY A 375 15.44 22.93 -12.52
N PHE A 376 15.06 22.12 -11.55
CA PHE A 376 14.70 20.73 -11.79
C PHE A 376 13.32 20.65 -12.42
N LYS A 377 13.22 20.22 -13.69
CA LYS A 377 11.96 20.14 -14.43
C LYS A 377 10.90 19.27 -13.77
N TRP A 378 11.32 18.29 -13.01
CA TRP A 378 10.49 17.36 -12.27
C TRP A 378 10.12 17.85 -10.85
N GLY A 379 10.59 19.02 -10.43
CA GLY A 379 10.36 19.52 -9.06
C GLY A 379 8.88 19.62 -8.69
N LYS A 380 8.01 20.02 -9.65
CA LYS A 380 6.55 20.10 -9.46
C LYS A 380 5.82 18.75 -9.52
N ASP A 381 6.47 17.71 -10.03
CA ASP A 381 5.86 16.39 -10.27
C ASP A 381 6.12 15.42 -9.10
N LEU A 382 6.66 15.91 -7.99
CA LEU A 382 6.80 15.13 -6.77
C LEU A 382 5.42 14.91 -6.14
N VAL A 383 5.14 13.67 -5.81
CA VAL A 383 3.90 13.29 -5.13
C VAL A 383 4.21 12.95 -3.68
N HIS A 384 3.63 13.70 -2.75
CA HIS A 384 3.57 13.30 -1.36
C HIS A 384 2.32 12.45 -1.15
N PHE A 385 2.50 11.13 -1.05
CA PHE A 385 1.47 10.22 -0.58
C PHE A 385 1.35 10.37 0.93
N SER A 386 0.53 11.35 1.33
CA SER A 386 0.30 11.72 2.73
C SER A 386 -0.68 10.74 3.38
N TYR A 387 -0.28 10.11 4.47
CA TYR A 387 -1.13 9.19 5.21
C TYR A 387 -1.32 9.59 6.67
N GLY A 388 -2.47 9.18 7.25
CA GLY A 388 -2.81 9.43 8.65
C GLY A 388 -2.08 8.49 9.61
N MET A 389 -2.00 8.90 10.88
CA MET A 389 -1.28 8.16 11.91
C MET A 389 -2.02 6.88 12.33
N VAL A 390 -1.26 5.93 12.87
CA VAL A 390 -1.79 4.73 13.52
C VAL A 390 -1.55 4.83 15.02
N GLU A 391 -2.61 4.62 15.79
CA GLU A 391 -2.62 4.69 17.25
C GLU A 391 -3.04 3.34 17.84
N LEU A 392 -2.70 3.12 19.09
CA LEU A 392 -3.11 1.95 19.86
C LEU A 392 -4.13 2.34 20.92
N PRO A 393 -5.06 1.44 21.31
CA PRO A 393 -5.91 1.63 22.47
C PRO A 393 -5.04 1.85 23.72
N GLU A 394 -5.40 2.84 24.56
CA GLU A 394 -4.68 3.14 25.79
C GLU A 394 -4.45 1.88 26.65
N GLY A 395 -3.20 1.68 27.06
CA GLY A 395 -2.80 0.63 28.00
C GLY A 395 -2.46 -0.73 27.40
N LYS A 396 -2.56 -0.92 26.07
CA LYS A 396 -2.17 -2.17 25.40
C LYS A 396 -0.96 -1.94 24.49
N MET A 397 0.07 -2.75 24.62
CA MET A 397 1.31 -2.67 23.83
C MET A 397 2.16 -1.45 24.17
N LYS A 398 2.58 -1.33 25.42
CA LYS A 398 3.67 -0.40 25.77
C LYS A 398 5.00 -1.13 25.59
N SER A 399 5.94 -0.51 24.88
CA SER A 399 7.35 -0.87 25.06
C SER A 399 7.70 -0.78 26.56
N ARG A 400 8.71 -1.48 27.00
CA ARG A 400 9.16 -1.45 28.41
C ARG A 400 9.39 -0.03 28.96
N GLU A 401 9.39 0.99 28.09
CA GLU A 401 9.54 2.41 28.39
C GLU A 401 8.38 3.31 27.93
N GLY A 402 7.26 2.75 27.49
CA GLY A 402 5.98 3.49 27.47
C GLY A 402 5.65 4.34 26.24
N THR A 403 6.42 4.33 25.15
CA THR A 403 6.19 5.31 24.06
C THR A 403 6.03 4.76 22.65
N VAL A 404 6.58 3.59 22.30
CA VAL A 404 6.52 3.09 20.90
C VAL A 404 6.45 1.57 20.88
N VAL A 405 5.58 1.01 20.02
CA VAL A 405 5.46 -0.44 19.81
C VAL A 405 6.47 -0.88 18.77
N ASP A 406 7.37 -1.76 19.16
CA ASP A 406 8.34 -2.41 18.29
C ASP A 406 7.65 -3.24 17.21
N ALA A 407 8.19 -3.24 15.99
CA ALA A 407 7.61 -3.94 14.85
C ALA A 407 7.71 -5.47 14.98
N ASP A 408 8.80 -5.98 15.54
CA ASP A 408 9.00 -7.42 15.72
C ASP A 408 8.10 -7.94 16.83
N ASP A 409 8.01 -7.22 17.97
CA ASP A 409 7.10 -7.55 19.07
C ASP A 409 5.63 -7.55 18.60
N LEU A 410 5.26 -6.59 17.76
CA LEU A 410 3.93 -6.52 17.16
C LEU A 410 3.64 -7.74 16.29
N MET A 411 4.57 -8.12 15.41
CA MET A 411 4.42 -9.30 14.56
C MET A 411 4.33 -10.58 15.39
N ASP A 412 5.14 -10.71 16.46
CA ASP A 412 5.10 -11.86 17.38
C ASP A 412 3.76 -11.97 18.10
N GLU A 413 3.22 -10.85 18.59
CA GLU A 413 1.89 -10.83 19.21
C GLU A 413 0.80 -11.25 18.21
N MET A 414 0.85 -10.75 16.98
CA MET A 414 -0.12 -11.11 15.95
C MET A 414 -0.08 -12.60 15.60
N VAL A 415 1.11 -13.18 15.47
CA VAL A 415 1.30 -14.61 15.19
C VAL A 415 0.83 -15.47 16.35
N SER A 416 1.17 -15.09 17.60
CA SER A 416 0.72 -15.79 18.81
C SER A 416 -0.80 -15.76 18.93
N THR A 417 -1.43 -14.60 18.73
CA THR A 417 -2.89 -14.45 18.79
C THR A 417 -3.58 -15.25 17.67
N ALA A 418 -3.02 -15.25 16.45
CA ALA A 418 -3.55 -16.04 15.34
C ALA A 418 -3.49 -17.55 15.65
N ARG A 419 -2.41 -18.01 16.27
CA ARG A 419 -2.26 -19.42 16.71
C ARG A 419 -3.31 -19.81 17.75
N GLU A 420 -3.51 -18.97 18.77
CA GLU A 420 -4.51 -19.22 19.83
C GLU A 420 -5.92 -19.29 19.23
N VAL A 421 -6.34 -18.30 18.47
CA VAL A 421 -7.68 -18.25 17.86
C VAL A 421 -7.89 -19.42 16.89
N SER A 422 -6.88 -19.76 16.09
CA SER A 422 -6.97 -20.91 15.15
C SER A 422 -7.10 -22.24 15.90
N ARG A 423 -6.41 -22.40 17.03
CA ARG A 423 -6.52 -23.59 17.89
C ARG A 423 -7.91 -23.70 18.51
N ASP A 424 -8.43 -22.61 19.07
CA ASP A 424 -9.74 -22.58 19.72
C ASP A 424 -10.87 -22.90 18.73
N LEU A 425 -10.67 -22.60 17.44
CA LEU A 425 -11.60 -22.93 16.36
C LEU A 425 -11.37 -24.33 15.74
N GLY A 426 -10.44 -25.12 16.30
CA GLY A 426 -10.13 -26.48 15.79
C GLY A 426 -9.50 -26.50 14.39
N LYS A 427 -8.93 -25.38 13.94
CA LYS A 427 -8.37 -25.23 12.57
C LYS A 427 -6.95 -25.78 12.43
N LEU A 428 -6.30 -26.11 13.53
CA LEU A 428 -4.94 -26.64 13.57
C LEU A 428 -4.89 -28.15 13.82
N ASP A 429 -6.05 -28.82 13.90
CA ASP A 429 -6.12 -30.23 14.19
C ASP A 429 -5.52 -31.08 13.08
N GLY A 430 -4.65 -32.02 13.44
CA GLY A 430 -4.00 -32.93 12.50
C GLY A 430 -2.83 -32.36 11.71
N LEU A 431 -2.39 -31.14 12.03
CA LEU A 431 -1.21 -30.49 11.41
C LEU A 431 0.06 -30.79 12.22
N THR A 432 1.21 -30.78 11.54
CA THR A 432 2.52 -30.86 12.20
C THR A 432 2.87 -29.52 12.87
N PRO A 433 3.80 -29.51 13.85
CA PRO A 433 4.26 -28.26 14.48
C PRO A 433 4.74 -27.22 13.45
N GLU A 434 5.47 -27.65 12.43
CA GLU A 434 6.00 -26.79 11.37
C GLU A 434 4.87 -26.18 10.50
N GLU A 435 3.84 -26.96 10.20
CA GLU A 435 2.65 -26.47 9.50
C GLU A 435 1.88 -25.46 10.36
N ILE A 436 1.74 -25.72 11.66
CA ILE A 436 1.11 -24.81 12.62
C ILE A 436 1.87 -23.49 12.68
N ASP A 437 3.20 -23.51 12.74
CA ASP A 437 4.03 -22.32 12.76
C ASP A 437 3.87 -21.51 11.47
N SER A 438 3.96 -22.16 10.32
CA SER A 438 3.82 -21.53 9.01
C SER A 438 2.42 -20.91 8.80
N ILE A 439 1.36 -21.61 9.18
CA ILE A 439 -0.01 -21.10 9.08
C ILE A 439 -0.22 -19.94 10.04
N SER A 440 0.25 -20.05 11.30
CA SER A 440 0.12 -18.99 12.28
C SER A 440 0.83 -17.70 11.84
N GLU A 441 2.03 -17.81 11.27
CA GLU A 441 2.76 -16.70 10.68
C GLU A 441 1.99 -16.07 9.52
N THR A 442 1.51 -16.89 8.58
CA THR A 442 0.75 -16.41 7.41
C THR A 442 -0.55 -15.70 7.81
N VAL A 443 -1.28 -16.24 8.79
CA VAL A 443 -2.55 -15.68 9.27
C VAL A 443 -2.31 -14.44 10.11
N GLY A 444 -1.35 -14.47 11.03
CA GLY A 444 -1.03 -13.34 11.90
C GLY A 444 -0.56 -12.11 11.10
N LEU A 445 0.38 -12.31 10.18
CA LEU A 445 0.85 -11.23 9.31
C LEU A 445 -0.23 -10.79 8.29
N GLY A 446 -1.04 -11.72 7.78
CA GLY A 446 -2.18 -11.41 6.91
C GLY A 446 -3.22 -10.53 7.62
N ALA A 447 -3.52 -10.82 8.89
CA ALA A 447 -4.41 -10.02 9.71
C ALA A 447 -3.88 -8.60 9.94
N LEU A 448 -2.60 -8.47 10.31
CA LEU A 448 -1.93 -7.18 10.51
C LEU A 448 -1.98 -6.34 9.24
N LYS A 449 -1.52 -6.88 8.12
CA LYS A 449 -1.47 -6.19 6.83
C LYS A 449 -2.84 -5.73 6.36
N TYR A 450 -3.81 -6.65 6.38
CA TYR A 450 -5.16 -6.34 5.95
C TYR A 450 -5.79 -5.24 6.80
N PHE A 451 -5.66 -5.31 8.12
CA PHE A 451 -6.24 -4.33 9.04
C PHE A 451 -5.69 -2.93 8.79
N LEU A 452 -4.38 -2.81 8.57
CA LEU A 452 -3.71 -1.54 8.30
C LEU A 452 -4.03 -0.97 6.90
N LEU A 453 -4.30 -1.85 5.92
CA LEU A 453 -4.52 -1.45 4.52
C LEU A 453 -5.99 -1.26 4.13
N LYS A 454 -6.95 -1.83 4.87
CA LYS A 454 -8.39 -1.72 4.54
C LYS A 454 -8.99 -0.34 4.79
N VAL A 455 -8.32 0.51 5.57
CA VAL A 455 -8.74 1.87 5.91
C VAL A 455 -8.16 2.85 4.90
N ASP A 456 -8.95 3.86 4.50
CA ASP A 456 -8.45 4.96 3.65
C ASP A 456 -7.11 5.48 4.21
N PRO A 457 -6.03 5.47 3.41
CA PRO A 457 -4.70 5.85 3.89
C PRO A 457 -4.64 7.22 4.57
N ARG A 458 -5.46 8.18 4.12
CA ARG A 458 -5.49 9.57 4.64
C ARG A 458 -6.09 9.69 6.04
N LYS A 459 -6.80 8.66 6.52
CA LYS A 459 -7.42 8.67 7.84
C LYS A 459 -6.48 8.17 8.92
N ASN A 460 -6.53 8.81 10.09
CA ASN A 460 -5.98 8.20 11.29
C ASN A 460 -6.75 6.94 11.63
N MET A 461 -6.09 5.98 12.23
CA MET A 461 -6.72 4.73 12.61
C MET A 461 -6.21 4.24 13.97
N MET A 462 -7.05 3.49 14.64
CA MET A 462 -6.69 2.74 15.85
C MET A 462 -6.48 1.28 15.47
N PHE A 463 -5.34 0.72 15.84
CA PHE A 463 -5.03 -0.68 15.61
C PHE A 463 -5.39 -1.51 16.84
N ASN A 464 -6.22 -2.54 16.65
CA ASN A 464 -6.58 -3.50 17.69
C ASN A 464 -6.22 -4.92 17.23
N PRO A 465 -5.21 -5.58 17.84
CA PRO A 465 -4.78 -6.93 17.49
C PRO A 465 -5.91 -7.95 17.47
N LYS A 466 -6.76 -7.96 18.51
CA LYS A 466 -7.84 -8.96 18.64
C LYS A 466 -8.92 -8.82 17.57
N GLU A 467 -9.31 -7.60 17.22
CA GLU A 467 -10.29 -7.35 16.17
C GLU A 467 -9.77 -7.69 14.78
N SER A 468 -8.46 -7.64 14.58
CA SER A 468 -7.82 -7.92 13.29
C SER A 468 -7.81 -9.41 12.94
N ILE A 469 -7.96 -10.31 13.92
CA ILE A 469 -7.87 -11.79 13.78
C ILE A 469 -9.26 -12.46 13.87
N ASP A 470 -10.33 -11.76 13.61
CA ASP A 470 -11.67 -12.37 13.54
C ASP A 470 -11.85 -13.13 12.20
N PHE A 471 -12.25 -14.41 12.29
CA PHE A 471 -12.54 -15.26 11.12
C PHE A 471 -13.94 -15.07 10.53
N ASN A 472 -14.78 -14.22 11.10
CA ASN A 472 -16.15 -13.95 10.65
C ASN A 472 -16.36 -12.48 10.22
N GLY A 473 -15.38 -11.63 10.47
CA GLY A 473 -15.45 -10.19 10.21
C GLY A 473 -14.81 -9.75 8.90
N ASN A 474 -14.74 -8.44 8.68
CA ASN A 474 -13.96 -7.82 7.59
C ASN A 474 -12.48 -7.84 7.94
N THR A 475 -11.81 -8.99 7.78
CA THR A 475 -10.45 -9.27 8.23
C THR A 475 -9.66 -10.07 7.20
N GLY A 476 -8.32 -10.03 7.30
CA GLY A 476 -7.43 -10.86 6.48
C GLY A 476 -7.70 -12.36 6.66
N PRO A 477 -7.79 -12.89 7.90
CA PRO A 477 -8.08 -14.29 8.15
C PRO A 477 -9.38 -14.80 7.53
N PHE A 478 -10.45 -13.99 7.49
CA PHE A 478 -11.69 -14.36 6.81
C PHE A 478 -11.47 -14.59 5.29
N ILE A 479 -10.69 -13.71 4.65
CA ILE A 479 -10.38 -13.82 3.23
C ILE A 479 -9.47 -15.02 2.98
N GLN A 480 -8.41 -15.20 3.78
CA GLN A 480 -7.47 -16.31 3.68
C GLN A 480 -8.16 -17.66 3.88
N TYR A 481 -9.04 -17.77 4.87
CA TYR A 481 -9.83 -18.97 5.12
C TYR A 481 -10.78 -19.30 3.95
N THR A 482 -11.44 -18.28 3.39
CA THR A 482 -12.30 -18.49 2.22
C THR A 482 -11.49 -18.94 1.00
N TYR A 483 -10.29 -18.37 0.80
CA TYR A 483 -9.38 -18.84 -0.25
C TYR A 483 -8.97 -20.31 -0.04
N ALA A 484 -8.55 -20.69 1.16
CA ALA A 484 -8.19 -22.08 1.48
C ALA A 484 -9.36 -23.04 1.26
N ARG A 485 -10.60 -22.61 1.55
CA ARG A 485 -11.84 -23.35 1.22
C ARG A 485 -11.98 -23.57 -0.28
N MET A 486 -11.80 -22.53 -1.10
CA MET A 486 -11.86 -22.67 -2.57
C MET A 486 -10.82 -23.67 -3.06
N ARG A 487 -9.59 -23.61 -2.56
CA ARG A 487 -8.52 -24.56 -2.90
C ARG A 487 -8.87 -25.99 -2.47
N SER A 488 -9.53 -26.16 -1.32
CA SER A 488 -10.03 -27.46 -0.86
C SER A 488 -11.12 -28.02 -1.78
N VAL A 489 -12.05 -27.19 -2.26
CA VAL A 489 -13.06 -27.59 -3.25
C VAL A 489 -12.40 -28.11 -4.52
N MET A 490 -11.39 -27.40 -5.04
CA MET A 490 -10.68 -27.80 -6.26
C MET A 490 -9.89 -29.10 -6.08
N ARG A 491 -9.21 -29.30 -4.93
CA ARG A 491 -8.53 -30.59 -4.62
C ARG A 491 -9.52 -31.74 -4.56
N ASN A 492 -10.62 -31.57 -3.83
CA ASN A 492 -11.65 -32.61 -3.70
C ASN A 492 -12.33 -32.92 -5.05
N ALA A 493 -12.46 -31.94 -5.95
CA ALA A 493 -12.93 -32.17 -7.32
C ALA A 493 -11.96 -33.05 -8.08
N ALA A 494 -10.66 -32.75 -8.04
CA ALA A 494 -9.64 -33.57 -8.71
C ALA A 494 -9.58 -35.01 -8.19
N GLU A 495 -9.67 -35.19 -6.85
CA GLU A 495 -9.75 -36.55 -6.24
C GLU A 495 -10.94 -37.34 -6.70
N LYS A 496 -12.07 -36.69 -7.03
CA LYS A 496 -13.28 -37.33 -7.59
C LYS A 496 -13.24 -37.48 -9.12
N GLY A 497 -12.16 -37.07 -9.76
CA GLY A 497 -12.03 -37.07 -11.22
C GLY A 497 -12.88 -36.00 -11.94
N PHE A 498 -13.35 -34.97 -11.22
CA PHE A 498 -14.11 -33.89 -11.82
C PHE A 498 -13.14 -32.84 -12.41
N ALA A 499 -13.30 -32.57 -13.70
CA ALA A 499 -12.56 -31.52 -14.41
C ALA A 499 -13.52 -30.39 -14.84
N ILE A 500 -12.97 -29.25 -15.15
CA ILE A 500 -13.72 -28.16 -15.78
C ILE A 500 -13.86 -28.50 -17.26
N GLY A 501 -15.08 -28.88 -17.66
CA GLY A 501 -15.47 -29.12 -19.05
C GLY A 501 -16.16 -27.94 -19.70
N ASP A 502 -16.96 -28.19 -20.72
CA ASP A 502 -17.75 -27.14 -21.38
C ASP A 502 -18.96 -26.73 -20.51
N TYR A 503 -19.19 -25.41 -20.43
CA TYR A 503 -20.29 -24.81 -19.68
C TYR A 503 -20.92 -23.60 -20.39
N LEU A 504 -20.58 -23.35 -21.66
CA LEU A 504 -21.01 -22.12 -22.35
C LEU A 504 -22.53 -22.07 -22.55
N ASP A 505 -23.18 -23.21 -22.71
CA ASP A 505 -24.63 -23.29 -22.88
C ASP A 505 -25.42 -23.34 -21.55
N VAL A 506 -24.70 -23.28 -20.42
CA VAL A 506 -25.34 -23.27 -19.10
C VAL A 506 -25.87 -21.87 -18.82
N GLU A 507 -27.16 -21.77 -18.44
CA GLU A 507 -27.74 -20.55 -17.91
C GLU A 507 -27.41 -20.40 -16.41
N PRO A 508 -26.51 -19.47 -16.00
CA PRO A 508 -26.21 -19.26 -14.60
C PRO A 508 -27.42 -18.71 -13.84
N GLY A 509 -27.58 -19.19 -12.61
CA GLY A 509 -28.56 -18.62 -11.68
C GLY A 509 -28.08 -17.33 -11.01
N ASP A 510 -28.96 -16.67 -10.25
CA ASP A 510 -28.70 -15.36 -9.65
C ASP A 510 -27.42 -15.29 -8.82
N ARG A 511 -27.10 -16.32 -8.02
CA ARG A 511 -25.87 -16.38 -7.22
C ARG A 511 -24.62 -16.52 -8.06
N GLU A 512 -24.72 -17.30 -9.14
CA GLU A 512 -23.64 -17.51 -10.10
C GLU A 512 -23.38 -16.22 -10.88
N ILE A 513 -24.45 -15.53 -11.35
CA ILE A 513 -24.37 -14.23 -12.02
C ILE A 513 -23.75 -13.16 -11.13
N ALA A 514 -24.21 -13.05 -9.88
CA ALA A 514 -23.66 -12.08 -8.93
C ALA A 514 -22.14 -12.25 -8.71
N LEU A 515 -21.67 -13.52 -8.64
CA LEU A 515 -20.25 -13.80 -8.51
C LEU A 515 -19.46 -13.47 -9.79
N ILE A 516 -20.02 -13.77 -10.97
CA ILE A 516 -19.42 -13.40 -12.27
C ILE A 516 -19.28 -11.87 -12.37
N GLN A 517 -20.32 -11.11 -12.02
CA GLN A 517 -20.28 -9.66 -12.02
C GLN A 517 -19.19 -9.12 -11.06
N SER A 518 -19.12 -9.65 -9.83
CA SER A 518 -18.05 -9.27 -8.89
C SER A 518 -16.65 -9.54 -9.45
N LEU A 519 -16.45 -10.63 -10.19
CA LEU A 519 -15.18 -10.92 -10.85
C LEU A 519 -14.85 -9.90 -11.95
N THR A 520 -15.86 -9.42 -12.70
CA THR A 520 -15.65 -8.45 -13.78
C THR A 520 -15.28 -7.06 -13.29
N ASP A 521 -15.52 -6.73 -12.02
CA ASP A 521 -15.16 -5.44 -11.42
C ASP A 521 -13.66 -5.29 -11.13
N PHE A 522 -12.92 -6.41 -11.03
CA PHE A 522 -11.53 -6.39 -10.59
C PHE A 522 -10.61 -5.44 -11.39
N PRO A 523 -10.62 -5.44 -12.74
CA PRO A 523 -9.77 -4.53 -13.51
C PRO A 523 -10.03 -3.05 -13.22
N ALA A 524 -11.30 -2.67 -13.05
CA ALA A 524 -11.68 -1.30 -12.73
C ALA A 524 -11.24 -0.90 -11.31
N VAL A 525 -11.34 -1.82 -10.35
CA VAL A 525 -10.88 -1.61 -8.97
C VAL A 525 -9.36 -1.42 -8.93
N VAL A 526 -8.59 -2.23 -9.66
CA VAL A 526 -7.13 -2.07 -9.75
C VAL A 526 -6.76 -0.72 -10.35
N ALA A 527 -7.38 -0.33 -11.46
CA ALA A 527 -7.13 0.94 -12.11
C ALA A 527 -7.47 2.13 -11.20
N GLU A 528 -8.60 2.07 -10.48
CA GLU A 528 -9.00 3.12 -9.54
C GLU A 528 -8.06 3.18 -8.32
N ALA A 529 -7.65 2.03 -7.80
CA ALA A 529 -6.70 1.97 -6.69
C ALA A 529 -5.35 2.62 -7.06
N GLY A 530 -4.87 2.40 -8.30
CA GLY A 530 -3.65 3.04 -8.80
C GLY A 530 -3.81 4.55 -9.02
N ARG A 531 -4.95 4.99 -9.54
CA ARG A 531 -5.23 6.41 -9.80
C ARG A 531 -5.40 7.21 -8.49
N SER A 532 -6.10 6.65 -7.51
CA SER A 532 -6.37 7.29 -6.22
C SER A 532 -5.32 7.00 -5.14
N PHE A 533 -4.31 6.20 -5.45
CA PHE A 533 -3.30 5.70 -4.50
C PHE A 533 -3.93 5.05 -3.26
N SER A 534 -4.91 4.16 -3.45
CA SER A 534 -5.71 3.60 -2.36
C SER A 534 -5.67 2.07 -2.29
N PRO A 535 -4.75 1.46 -1.51
CA PRO A 535 -4.78 0.04 -1.22
C PRO A 535 -6.10 -0.44 -0.60
N ALA A 536 -6.81 0.45 0.09
CA ALA A 536 -8.09 0.14 0.72
C ALA A 536 -9.16 -0.32 -0.29
N LEU A 537 -9.11 0.16 -1.52
CA LEU A 537 -10.03 -0.30 -2.57
C LEU A 537 -9.82 -1.78 -2.90
N ILE A 538 -8.58 -2.22 -2.99
CA ILE A 538 -8.24 -3.64 -3.22
C ILE A 538 -8.66 -4.50 -2.02
N ALA A 539 -8.37 -4.04 -0.81
CA ALA A 539 -8.72 -4.76 0.42
C ALA A 539 -10.24 -4.96 0.55
N ASN A 540 -11.01 -3.90 0.36
CA ASN A 540 -12.48 -3.96 0.44
C ASN A 540 -13.08 -4.79 -0.70
N TYR A 541 -12.53 -4.70 -1.91
CA TYR A 541 -12.94 -5.56 -3.02
C TYR A 541 -12.71 -7.04 -2.71
N ALA A 542 -11.52 -7.40 -2.20
CA ALA A 542 -11.22 -8.79 -1.84
C ALA A 542 -12.23 -9.33 -0.80
N TYR A 543 -12.59 -8.53 0.20
CA TYR A 543 -13.59 -8.89 1.19
C TYR A 543 -14.99 -9.09 0.58
N GLU A 544 -15.48 -8.17 -0.25
CA GLU A 544 -16.81 -8.30 -0.87
C GLU A 544 -16.85 -9.48 -1.85
N LEU A 545 -15.77 -9.75 -2.59
CA LEU A 545 -15.67 -10.91 -3.47
C LEU A 545 -15.80 -12.23 -2.71
N VAL A 546 -15.05 -12.41 -1.61
CA VAL A 546 -15.14 -13.64 -0.81
C VAL A 546 -16.48 -13.78 -0.09
N LYS A 547 -17.11 -12.68 0.29
CA LYS A 547 -18.46 -12.66 0.87
C LYS A 547 -19.49 -13.14 -0.16
N THR A 548 -19.42 -12.64 -1.40
CA THR A 548 -20.26 -13.10 -2.52
C THR A 548 -20.00 -14.57 -2.83
N TYR A 549 -18.74 -15.01 -2.82
CA TYR A 549 -18.41 -16.43 -2.99
C TYR A 549 -18.99 -17.29 -1.87
N ASN A 550 -18.93 -16.89 -0.62
CA ASN A 550 -19.49 -17.67 0.49
C ASN A 550 -21.01 -17.82 0.36
N GLN A 551 -21.74 -16.81 -0.14
CA GLN A 551 -23.17 -16.93 -0.45
C GLN A 551 -23.43 -17.92 -1.59
N PHE A 552 -22.64 -17.83 -2.67
CA PHE A 552 -22.69 -18.79 -3.77
C PHE A 552 -22.40 -20.22 -3.27
N TYR A 553 -21.34 -20.42 -2.51
CA TYR A 553 -20.94 -21.73 -2.00
C TYR A 553 -22.00 -22.37 -1.09
N HIS A 554 -22.70 -21.55 -0.30
CA HIS A 554 -23.79 -21.99 0.57
C HIS A 554 -25.02 -22.43 -0.25
N ASP A 555 -25.43 -21.63 -1.23
CA ASP A 555 -26.68 -21.80 -1.96
C ASP A 555 -26.54 -22.73 -3.17
N CYS A 556 -25.33 -22.89 -3.72
CA CYS A 556 -25.04 -23.65 -4.93
C CYS A 556 -24.03 -24.77 -4.64
N PRO A 557 -24.46 -26.01 -4.42
CA PRO A 557 -23.55 -27.12 -4.17
C PRO A 557 -22.66 -27.38 -5.39
N VAL A 558 -21.33 -27.32 -5.21
CA VAL A 558 -20.35 -27.49 -6.29
C VAL A 558 -20.09 -28.96 -6.58
N LEU A 559 -19.63 -29.71 -5.57
CA LEU A 559 -19.21 -31.11 -5.73
C LEU A 559 -20.37 -32.11 -5.71
N ARG A 560 -21.57 -31.69 -5.35
CA ARG A 560 -22.80 -32.51 -5.31
C ARG A 560 -23.74 -32.22 -6.48
N GLU A 561 -23.37 -31.28 -7.38
CA GLU A 561 -24.13 -30.97 -8.57
C GLU A 561 -24.10 -32.20 -9.51
N ALA A 562 -25.27 -32.68 -9.91
CA ALA A 562 -25.40 -33.84 -10.75
C ALA A 562 -25.17 -33.50 -12.23
N ASP A 563 -25.64 -32.36 -12.68
CA ASP A 563 -25.42 -31.86 -14.03
C ASP A 563 -23.95 -31.51 -14.24
N GLU A 564 -23.31 -32.17 -15.20
CA GLU A 564 -21.88 -32.05 -15.45
C GLU A 564 -21.47 -30.66 -15.96
N ALA A 565 -22.29 -30.09 -16.86
CA ALA A 565 -22.01 -28.76 -17.42
C ALA A 565 -22.17 -27.68 -16.34
N ARG A 566 -23.20 -27.76 -15.50
CA ARG A 566 -23.40 -26.86 -14.37
C ARG A 566 -22.32 -27.03 -13.30
N ARG A 567 -21.90 -28.25 -13.00
CA ARG A 567 -20.76 -28.53 -12.12
C ARG A 567 -19.48 -27.90 -12.67
N SER A 568 -19.24 -28.01 -13.97
CA SER A 568 -18.10 -27.36 -14.65
C SER A 568 -18.15 -25.85 -14.52
N LEU A 569 -19.30 -25.22 -14.71
CA LEU A 569 -19.49 -23.77 -14.45
C LEU A 569 -19.10 -23.39 -13.02
N ARG A 570 -19.58 -24.14 -12.02
CA ARG A 570 -19.31 -23.86 -10.59
C ARG A 570 -17.86 -24.10 -10.21
N LEU A 571 -17.20 -25.08 -10.80
CA LEU A 571 -15.75 -25.30 -10.64
C LEU A 571 -14.95 -24.15 -11.29
N ALA A 572 -15.34 -23.73 -12.51
CA ALA A 572 -14.71 -22.59 -13.16
C ALA A 572 -14.87 -21.28 -12.35
N LEU A 573 -16.05 -21.05 -11.78
CA LEU A 573 -16.30 -19.94 -10.87
C LEU A 573 -15.39 -20.00 -9.62
N THR A 574 -15.29 -21.16 -8.99
CA THR A 574 -14.48 -21.37 -7.79
C THR A 574 -12.99 -21.12 -8.06
N GLU A 575 -12.46 -21.68 -9.15
CA GLU A 575 -11.06 -21.51 -9.55
C GLU A 575 -10.74 -20.06 -9.92
N THR A 576 -11.62 -19.42 -10.70
CA THR A 576 -11.45 -18.02 -11.12
C THR A 576 -11.53 -17.09 -9.92
N CYS A 577 -12.46 -17.33 -8.99
CA CYS A 577 -12.57 -16.56 -7.76
C CYS A 577 -11.33 -16.71 -6.87
N ALA A 578 -10.82 -17.95 -6.68
CA ALA A 578 -9.61 -18.20 -5.91
C ALA A 578 -8.41 -17.45 -6.50
N ARG A 579 -8.25 -17.50 -7.81
CA ARG A 579 -7.17 -16.79 -8.52
C ARG A 579 -7.27 -15.27 -8.36
N THR A 580 -8.46 -14.69 -8.50
CA THR A 580 -8.70 -13.25 -8.34
C THR A 580 -8.45 -12.80 -6.89
N VAL A 581 -8.90 -13.58 -5.90
CA VAL A 581 -8.60 -13.32 -4.47
C VAL A 581 -7.09 -13.35 -4.22
N LYS A 582 -6.38 -14.34 -4.74
CA LYS A 582 -4.92 -14.44 -4.61
C LYS A 582 -4.22 -13.23 -5.25
N ALA A 583 -4.66 -12.81 -6.43
CA ALA A 583 -4.16 -11.62 -7.11
C ALA A 583 -4.41 -10.34 -6.27
N ALA A 584 -5.61 -10.16 -5.75
CA ALA A 584 -5.92 -9.02 -4.89
C ALA A 584 -5.08 -9.01 -3.60
N LEU A 585 -4.92 -10.16 -2.93
CA LEU A 585 -4.08 -10.29 -1.74
C LEU A 585 -2.60 -10.00 -2.04
N SER A 586 -2.09 -10.43 -3.21
CA SER A 586 -0.70 -10.15 -3.61
C SER A 586 -0.42 -8.66 -3.78
N LEU A 587 -1.38 -7.86 -4.25
CA LEU A 587 -1.28 -6.41 -4.33
C LEU A 587 -1.17 -5.74 -2.96
N LEU A 588 -1.64 -6.42 -1.91
CA LEU A 588 -1.54 -5.98 -0.52
C LEU A 588 -0.31 -6.58 0.20
N GLY A 589 0.50 -7.39 -0.48
CA GLY A 589 1.60 -8.12 0.13
C GLY A 589 1.14 -9.19 1.13
N ILE A 590 -0.09 -9.72 0.98
CA ILE A 590 -0.67 -10.73 1.86
C ILE A 590 -0.57 -12.11 1.21
N ASN A 591 -0.03 -13.08 1.93
CA ASN A 591 0.05 -14.45 1.48
C ASN A 591 -1.31 -15.17 1.62
N ALA A 592 -1.66 -15.97 0.62
CA ALA A 592 -2.86 -16.77 0.60
C ALA A 592 -2.51 -18.25 0.83
N PRO A 593 -2.87 -18.85 1.99
CA PRO A 593 -2.50 -20.22 2.32
C PRO A 593 -3.35 -21.22 1.53
N GLU A 594 -2.71 -22.24 0.97
CA GLU A 594 -3.43 -23.30 0.21
C GLU A 594 -4.27 -24.22 1.13
N ARG A 595 -3.90 -24.31 2.42
CA ARG A 595 -4.58 -25.07 3.47
C ARG A 595 -4.66 -24.24 4.74
N MET A 596 -5.73 -24.48 5.49
CA MET A 596 -5.96 -23.77 6.72
C MET A 596 -6.99 -24.51 7.58
#